data_cc18ef572249590584c6f9e42b7a4484
#
_entry.id   cc18ef572249590584c6f9e42b7a4484
#
_cell.length_a   1.000
_cell.length_b   1.000
_cell.length_c   1.000
_cell.angle_alpha   90.00
_cell.angle_beta   90.00
_cell.angle_gamma   90.00
#
_symmetry.space_group_name_H-M   'P 1'
#
loop_
_entity.id
_entity.type
_entity.pdbx_description
1 polymer ?
#
loop_
_entity_poly.entity_id
_entity_poly.type
_entity_poly.pdbx_seq_one_letter_code
_entity_poly.pdbx_strand_id
1 'polypeptide(L)'
;MRSRVSFLAALFKETAHCLGSIPALFLQPIITFIFLVLFLAFWSIVVVCLATANYPGIPFQTNFFINGTLSPDEIDKVGIKAQNINNSASLKTFALEPIEFDPMWVKSMWWICLICLVWGSEFILGCQQMTIAGAVSHWYFRGPNAHSSPVLYSIGKLVKYHLGSVAKGSFLITLFKIPRLILTYLHAKMSSRAEKGSECAKCGLKCGICCFYCLEKFIRYLNHNAYTIITIERCHFCKAAAKAFSTIVNNALQVATINSVGDFILFLGKCIVTAVTGIIGLLLLRRDKELHFFAIPTLVICIFSFFIAHCILSLYEMVVDSLFLCVCEDRNMNGVEGRWKNSRLAELGGHKPEKREDEQDGAELEDLQEKY
;
A
#
# COMPACT_ATOMS: atom_id res chain seq x y z
N MET A 1 -14.68 -9.13 27.64
CA MET A 1 -14.24 -7.88 27.01
C MET A 1 -13.01 -7.25 27.65
N ARG A 2 -12.92 -7.10 28.98
CA ARG A 2 -11.76 -6.49 29.67
C ARG A 2 -10.40 -7.09 29.28
N SER A 3 -10.25 -8.41 29.24
CA SER A 3 -8.96 -9.06 28.93
C SER A 3 -8.48 -8.79 27.47
N ARG A 4 -9.41 -8.60 26.52
CA ARG A 4 -9.08 -8.29 25.13
C ARG A 4 -8.63 -6.84 24.92
N VAL A 5 -9.27 -5.91 25.66
CA VAL A 5 -8.86 -4.50 25.65
C VAL A 5 -7.49 -4.33 26.29
N SER A 6 -7.21 -5.05 27.38
CA SER A 6 -5.89 -5.04 28.01
C SER A 6 -4.79 -5.66 27.12
N PHE A 7 -5.12 -6.72 26.35
CA PHE A 7 -4.23 -7.25 25.32
C PHE A 7 -3.91 -6.22 24.24
N LEU A 8 -4.94 -5.52 23.73
CA LEU A 8 -4.76 -4.47 22.74
C LEU A 8 -3.88 -3.32 23.29
N ALA A 9 -4.12 -2.89 24.53
CA ALA A 9 -3.31 -1.85 25.17
C ALA A 9 -1.83 -2.27 25.30
N ALA A 10 -1.58 -3.53 25.65
CA ALA A 10 -0.23 -4.07 25.72
C ALA A 10 0.43 -4.16 24.33
N LEU A 11 -0.32 -4.56 23.30
CA LEU A 11 0.14 -4.60 21.91
C LEU A 11 0.51 -3.19 21.42
N PHE A 12 -0.33 -2.18 21.69
CA PHE A 12 -0.02 -0.79 21.37
C PHE A 12 1.24 -0.29 22.09
N LYS A 13 1.42 -0.64 23.33
CA LYS A 13 2.62 -0.28 24.08
C LYS A 13 3.88 -0.91 23.50
N GLU A 14 3.82 -2.18 23.14
CA GLU A 14 4.93 -2.89 22.50
C GLU A 14 5.23 -2.33 21.10
N THR A 15 4.19 -1.95 20.35
CA THR A 15 4.33 -1.27 19.07
C THR A 15 5.04 0.08 19.21
N ALA A 16 4.68 0.88 20.21
CA ALA A 16 5.38 2.14 20.49
C ALA A 16 6.85 1.92 20.82
N HIS A 17 7.17 0.86 21.59
CA HIS A 17 8.54 0.47 21.89
C HIS A 17 9.31 0.01 20.63
N CYS A 18 8.68 -0.78 19.77
CA CYS A 18 9.25 -1.19 18.47
C CYS A 18 9.59 0.03 17.60
N LEU A 19 8.65 0.96 17.43
CA LEU A 19 8.86 2.19 16.65
C LEU A 19 9.94 3.09 17.26
N GLY A 20 10.00 3.20 18.59
CA GLY A 20 11.07 3.92 19.28
C GLY A 20 12.45 3.29 19.07
N SER A 21 12.49 1.96 18.94
CA SER A 21 13.74 1.21 18.69
C SER A 21 14.18 1.28 17.22
N ILE A 22 13.26 1.55 16.28
CA ILE A 22 13.54 1.60 14.83
C ILE A 22 13.02 2.92 14.24
N PRO A 23 13.63 4.08 14.56
CA PRO A 23 13.14 5.36 14.07
C PRO A 23 13.20 5.50 12.53
N ALA A 24 14.04 4.72 11.86
CA ALA A 24 14.12 4.68 10.40
C ALA A 24 12.80 4.24 9.71
N LEU A 25 11.87 3.60 10.44
CA LEU A 25 10.54 3.26 9.91
C LEU A 25 9.70 4.50 9.57
N PHE A 26 9.89 5.63 10.27
CA PHE A 26 9.17 6.87 9.97
C PHE A 26 9.57 7.49 8.63
N LEU A 27 10.74 7.15 8.09
CA LEU A 27 11.15 7.57 6.74
C LEU A 27 10.45 6.75 5.63
N GLN A 28 9.94 5.57 5.95
CA GLN A 28 9.39 4.65 4.95
C GLN A 28 8.22 5.23 4.14
N PRO A 29 7.23 5.91 4.72
CA PRO A 29 6.15 6.55 3.96
C PRO A 29 6.67 7.64 3.01
N ILE A 30 7.69 8.41 3.42
CA ILE A 30 8.30 9.46 2.61
C ILE A 30 9.02 8.85 1.41
N ILE A 31 9.81 7.81 1.63
CA ILE A 31 10.51 7.08 0.57
C ILE A 31 9.51 6.52 -0.44
N THR A 32 8.45 5.90 0.04
CA THR A 32 7.38 5.34 -0.82
C THR A 32 6.67 6.42 -1.61
N PHE A 33 6.38 7.56 -1.00
CA PHE A 33 5.79 8.72 -1.68
C PHE A 33 6.67 9.22 -2.82
N ILE A 34 7.98 9.35 -2.59
CA ILE A 34 8.94 9.75 -3.61
C ILE A 34 8.94 8.76 -4.78
N PHE A 35 9.01 7.45 -4.50
CA PHE A 35 8.95 6.42 -5.55
C PHE A 35 7.62 6.46 -6.32
N LEU A 36 6.51 6.70 -5.63
CA LEU A 36 5.20 6.80 -6.28
C LEU A 36 5.13 8.03 -7.20
N VAL A 37 5.63 9.19 -6.76
CA VAL A 37 5.69 10.41 -7.58
C VAL A 37 6.58 10.21 -8.80
N LEU A 38 7.76 9.62 -8.64
CA LEU A 38 8.65 9.31 -9.76
C LEU A 38 8.00 8.33 -10.75
N PHE A 39 7.32 7.31 -10.24
CA PHE A 39 6.58 6.36 -11.08
C PHE A 39 5.43 7.05 -11.85
N LEU A 40 4.65 7.91 -11.20
CA LEU A 40 3.57 8.66 -11.83
C LEU A 40 4.11 9.65 -12.88
N ALA A 41 5.23 10.32 -12.61
CA ALA A 41 5.88 11.20 -13.57
C ALA A 41 6.35 10.41 -14.81
N PHE A 42 7.03 9.28 -14.60
CA PHE A 42 7.43 8.39 -15.69
C PHE A 42 6.23 7.90 -16.49
N TRP A 43 5.18 7.43 -15.82
CA TRP A 43 3.96 6.97 -16.48
C TRP A 43 3.28 8.09 -17.29
N SER A 44 3.25 9.31 -16.76
CA SER A 44 2.70 10.48 -17.46
C SER A 44 3.47 10.77 -18.77
N ILE A 45 4.80 10.65 -18.74
CA ILE A 45 5.64 10.79 -19.95
C ILE A 45 5.27 9.70 -20.97
N VAL A 46 5.13 8.44 -20.55
CA VAL A 46 4.74 7.33 -21.42
C VAL A 46 3.37 7.60 -22.07
N VAL A 47 2.39 8.08 -21.29
CA VAL A 47 1.06 8.43 -21.80
C VAL A 47 1.13 9.57 -22.81
N VAL A 48 1.91 10.61 -22.56
CA VAL A 48 2.11 11.72 -23.51
C VAL A 48 2.77 11.20 -24.79
N CYS A 49 3.80 10.39 -24.70
CA CYS A 49 4.44 9.77 -25.85
C CYS A 49 3.45 8.89 -26.66
N LEU A 50 2.62 8.11 -25.97
CA LEU A 50 1.60 7.28 -26.61
C LEU A 50 0.51 8.12 -27.29
N ALA A 51 0.13 9.26 -26.68
CA ALA A 51 -0.89 10.16 -27.23
C ALA A 51 -0.39 10.97 -28.42
N THR A 52 0.93 11.28 -28.46
CA THR A 52 1.54 12.09 -29.52
C THR A 52 2.19 11.26 -30.62
N ALA A 53 2.26 9.94 -30.48
CA ALA A 53 2.83 9.06 -31.48
C ALA A 53 1.97 9.05 -32.74
N ASN A 54 2.62 9.26 -33.89
CA ASN A 54 1.99 9.11 -35.23
C ASN A 54 1.98 7.61 -35.60
N TYR A 55 0.79 7.05 -35.68
CA TYR A 55 0.61 5.67 -36.13
C TYR A 55 0.28 5.66 -37.64
N PRO A 56 1.10 5.03 -38.49
CA PRO A 56 0.78 4.89 -39.94
C PRO A 56 -0.58 4.19 -40.10
N GLY A 57 -1.49 4.79 -40.88
CA GLY A 57 -2.84 4.23 -41.13
C GLY A 57 -3.96 4.68 -40.20
N ILE A 58 -3.67 5.44 -39.13
CA ILE A 58 -4.70 6.07 -38.28
C ILE A 58 -4.70 7.57 -38.54
N PRO A 59 -5.78 8.16 -39.11
CA PRO A 59 -5.85 9.60 -39.24
C PRO A 59 -5.80 10.23 -37.86
N PHE A 60 -4.80 11.07 -37.63
CA PHE A 60 -4.65 11.82 -36.39
C PHE A 60 -5.82 12.79 -36.27
N GLN A 61 -6.81 12.47 -35.43
CA GLN A 61 -7.85 13.43 -35.09
C GLN A 61 -7.28 14.45 -34.11
N THR A 62 -6.78 15.57 -34.66
CA THR A 62 -6.28 16.73 -33.88
C THR A 62 -7.37 17.50 -33.14
N ASN A 63 -8.52 16.90 -32.91
CA ASN A 63 -9.69 17.55 -32.28
C ASN A 63 -9.51 17.85 -30.78
N PHE A 64 -8.34 17.62 -30.19
CA PHE A 64 -8.20 17.85 -28.74
C PHE A 64 -7.53 19.17 -28.36
N PHE A 65 -6.79 19.85 -29.26
CA PHE A 65 -6.02 21.03 -28.86
C PHE A 65 -6.02 22.26 -29.77
N ILE A 66 -6.77 22.29 -30.87
CA ILE A 66 -6.79 23.48 -31.71
C ILE A 66 -8.23 23.91 -31.98
N ASN A 67 -8.74 24.82 -31.12
CA ASN A 67 -9.79 25.76 -31.48
C ASN A 67 -9.17 26.83 -32.41
N GLY A 68 -8.80 26.42 -33.61
CA GLY A 68 -8.34 27.29 -34.68
C GLY A 68 -8.93 26.76 -35.98
N THR A 69 -9.88 27.48 -36.50
CA THR A 69 -10.50 27.25 -37.82
C THR A 69 -9.45 27.22 -38.91
N LEU A 70 -8.94 26.03 -39.25
CA LEU A 70 -8.27 25.78 -40.52
C LEU A 70 -9.34 25.28 -41.50
N SER A 71 -9.54 26.04 -42.58
CA SER A 71 -10.48 25.70 -43.63
C SER A 71 -10.04 24.42 -44.38
N PRO A 72 -10.99 23.62 -44.89
CA PRO A 72 -10.68 22.38 -45.64
C PRO A 72 -9.71 22.56 -46.82
N ASP A 73 -9.62 23.77 -47.36
CA ASP A 73 -8.77 24.10 -48.53
C ASP A 73 -7.27 24.23 -48.19
N GLU A 74 -6.88 24.35 -46.94
CA GLU A 74 -5.46 24.40 -46.56
C GLU A 74 -4.86 23.02 -46.32
N ILE A 75 -5.66 22.00 -46.00
CA ILE A 75 -5.22 20.63 -45.78
C ILE A 75 -4.77 19.97 -47.11
N ASP A 76 -5.43 20.29 -48.21
CA ASP A 76 -5.05 19.81 -49.52
C ASP A 76 -3.72 20.38 -50.05
N LYS A 77 -3.40 21.62 -49.67
CA LYS A 77 -2.13 22.27 -50.09
C LYS A 77 -0.91 21.72 -49.35
N VAL A 78 -1.08 21.23 -48.11
CA VAL A 78 -0.01 20.60 -47.33
C VAL A 78 0.25 19.17 -47.84
N GLY A 79 -0.79 18.43 -48.19
CA GLY A 79 -0.69 17.08 -48.79
C GLY A 79 0.07 17.05 -50.11
N ILE A 80 -0.17 18.05 -51.01
CA ILE A 80 0.50 18.13 -52.31
C ILE A 80 1.97 18.50 -52.19
N LYS A 81 2.37 19.28 -51.16
CA LYS A 81 3.78 19.62 -50.91
C LYS A 81 4.58 18.41 -50.37
N ALA A 82 3.98 17.51 -49.66
CA ALA A 82 4.66 16.31 -49.14
C ALA A 82 4.95 15.29 -50.27
N GLN A 83 4.10 15.22 -51.29
CA GLN A 83 4.28 14.28 -52.41
C GLN A 83 5.36 14.71 -53.40
N ASN A 84 5.67 16.00 -53.53
CA ASN A 84 6.67 16.51 -54.49
C ASN A 84 8.12 16.55 -53.96
N ILE A 85 8.35 16.28 -52.66
CA ILE A 85 9.70 16.27 -52.05
C ILE A 85 10.38 14.90 -52.21
N ASN A 86 9.66 13.86 -52.57
CA ASN A 86 10.21 12.50 -52.69
C ASN A 86 10.96 12.16 -53.97
N ASN A 87 11.11 13.11 -54.92
CA ASN A 87 11.73 12.83 -56.23
C ASN A 87 13.13 13.38 -56.45
N SER A 88 13.79 13.93 -55.43
CA SER A 88 15.16 14.44 -55.62
C SER A 88 15.97 14.30 -54.34
N ALA A 89 16.56 13.16 -54.13
CA ALA A 89 17.87 12.91 -53.56
C ALA A 89 17.99 11.44 -53.15
N SER A 90 18.75 10.72 -53.94
CA SER A 90 19.29 9.42 -53.57
C SER A 90 20.22 9.55 -52.36
N LEU A 91 19.64 9.55 -51.19
CA LEU A 91 20.36 9.24 -49.96
C LEU A 91 19.72 7.94 -49.44
N LYS A 92 20.49 6.83 -49.50
CA LYS A 92 20.12 5.57 -48.86
C LYS A 92 20.07 5.80 -47.35
N THR A 93 19.02 6.46 -46.89
CA THR A 93 18.60 6.37 -45.50
C THR A 93 18.08 4.96 -45.33
N PHE A 94 18.63 4.21 -44.37
CA PHE A 94 18.02 3.00 -43.85
C PHE A 94 16.65 3.42 -43.29
N ALA A 95 15.66 3.45 -44.18
CA ALA A 95 14.27 3.54 -43.78
C ALA A 95 13.95 2.20 -43.13
N LEU A 96 13.97 2.17 -41.77
CA LEU A 96 13.22 1.18 -41.05
C LEU A 96 11.81 1.23 -41.65
N GLU A 97 11.39 0.13 -42.27
CA GLU A 97 10.01 0.00 -42.78
C GLU A 97 9.09 0.39 -41.60
N PRO A 98 8.17 1.36 -41.81
CA PRO A 98 7.24 1.72 -40.76
C PRO A 98 6.42 0.49 -40.43
N ILE A 99 6.59 -0.05 -39.22
CA ILE A 99 5.78 -1.15 -38.75
C ILE A 99 4.33 -0.63 -38.72
N GLU A 100 3.50 -1.14 -39.65
CA GLU A 100 2.07 -0.81 -39.69
C GLU A 100 1.41 -1.39 -38.44
N PHE A 101 1.15 -0.52 -37.44
CA PHE A 101 0.42 -0.92 -36.25
C PHE A 101 -1.08 -0.96 -36.56
N ASP A 102 -1.68 -2.15 -36.44
CA ASP A 102 -3.12 -2.34 -36.48
C ASP A 102 -3.80 -1.45 -35.42
N PRO A 103 -4.90 -0.72 -35.73
CA PRO A 103 -5.67 0.07 -34.77
C PRO A 103 -6.08 -0.70 -33.50
N MET A 104 -6.19 -2.03 -33.58
CA MET A 104 -6.43 -2.90 -32.43
C MET A 104 -5.25 -2.89 -31.45
N TRP A 105 -4.01 -2.85 -31.94
CA TRP A 105 -2.80 -2.78 -31.11
C TRP A 105 -2.73 -1.47 -30.30
N VAL A 106 -3.08 -0.35 -30.91
CA VAL A 106 -3.09 0.96 -30.23
C VAL A 106 -4.09 0.97 -29.08
N LYS A 107 -5.31 0.44 -29.29
CA LYS A 107 -6.30 0.29 -28.22
C LYS A 107 -5.80 -0.61 -27.09
N SER A 108 -5.13 -1.70 -27.44
CA SER A 108 -4.53 -2.61 -26.43
C SER A 108 -3.44 -1.93 -25.62
N MET A 109 -2.59 -1.08 -26.21
CA MET A 109 -1.56 -0.32 -25.52
C MET A 109 -2.15 0.61 -24.43
N TRP A 110 -3.29 1.26 -24.72
CA TRP A 110 -3.97 2.10 -23.72
C TRP A 110 -4.46 1.29 -22.50
N TRP A 111 -5.02 0.11 -22.76
CA TRP A 111 -5.43 -0.79 -21.68
C TRP A 111 -4.25 -1.32 -20.88
N ILE A 112 -3.15 -1.68 -21.55
CA ILE A 112 -1.91 -2.11 -20.89
C ILE A 112 -1.36 -0.98 -20.02
N CYS A 113 -1.31 0.27 -20.52
CA CYS A 113 -0.89 1.44 -19.74
C CYS A 113 -1.72 1.62 -18.47
N LEU A 114 -3.06 1.48 -18.55
CA LEU A 114 -3.93 1.58 -17.39
C LEU A 114 -3.66 0.46 -16.37
N ILE A 115 -3.53 -0.79 -16.85
CA ILE A 115 -3.22 -1.93 -16.00
C ILE A 115 -1.86 -1.74 -15.31
N CYS A 116 -0.84 -1.31 -16.05
CA CYS A 116 0.49 -1.06 -15.53
C CYS A 116 0.50 0.07 -14.48
N LEU A 117 -0.31 1.12 -14.66
CA LEU A 117 -0.46 2.19 -13.68
C LEU A 117 -0.98 1.64 -12.35
N VAL A 118 -2.08 0.88 -12.39
CA VAL A 118 -2.70 0.32 -11.18
C VAL A 118 -1.77 -0.71 -10.54
N TRP A 119 -1.22 -1.63 -11.31
CA TRP A 119 -0.32 -2.67 -10.80
C TRP A 119 0.97 -2.10 -10.23
N GLY A 120 1.62 -1.17 -10.94
CA GLY A 120 2.87 -0.54 -10.48
C GLY A 120 2.68 0.24 -9.18
N SER A 121 1.57 0.99 -9.04
CA SER A 121 1.26 1.67 -7.79
C SER A 121 1.04 0.70 -6.63
N GLU A 122 0.28 -0.38 -6.82
CA GLU A 122 0.09 -1.42 -5.81
C GLU A 122 1.39 -2.18 -5.48
N PHE A 123 2.27 -2.35 -6.47
CA PHE A 123 3.59 -2.98 -6.26
C PHE A 123 4.49 -2.12 -5.35
N ILE A 124 4.55 -0.81 -5.58
CA ILE A 124 5.32 0.13 -4.74
C ILE A 124 4.79 0.10 -3.30
N LEU A 125 3.47 0.14 -3.12
CA LEU A 125 2.83 0.04 -1.80
C LEU A 125 3.09 -1.33 -1.14
N GLY A 126 3.07 -2.41 -1.91
CA GLY A 126 3.40 -3.75 -1.43
C GLY A 126 4.86 -3.88 -0.97
N CYS A 127 5.80 -3.23 -1.66
CA CYS A 127 7.21 -3.15 -1.24
C CYS A 127 7.35 -2.42 0.11
N GLN A 128 6.60 -1.35 0.33
CA GLN A 128 6.54 -0.66 1.62
C GLN A 128 6.06 -1.60 2.73
N GLN A 129 4.92 -2.25 2.53
CA GLN A 129 4.33 -3.16 3.52
C GLN A 129 5.30 -4.28 3.90
N MET A 130 5.92 -4.90 2.91
CA MET A 130 6.89 -5.97 3.14
C MET A 130 8.17 -5.49 3.83
N THR A 131 8.62 -4.27 3.55
CA THR A 131 9.77 -3.66 4.23
C THR A 131 9.47 -3.43 5.71
N ILE A 132 8.30 -2.88 6.03
CA ILE A 132 7.86 -2.64 7.41
C ILE A 132 7.73 -3.98 8.14
N ALA A 133 7.00 -4.95 7.57
CA ALA A 133 6.84 -6.27 8.15
C ALA A 133 8.18 -6.98 8.40
N GLY A 134 9.12 -6.86 7.45
CA GLY A 134 10.47 -7.42 7.58
C GLY A 134 11.31 -6.75 8.67
N ALA A 135 11.21 -5.44 8.84
CA ALA A 135 11.91 -4.72 9.91
C ALA A 135 11.35 -5.07 11.28
N VAL A 136 10.01 -5.15 11.40
CA VAL A 136 9.31 -5.52 12.64
C VAL A 136 9.62 -6.96 13.03
N SER A 137 9.52 -7.92 12.10
CA SER A 137 9.82 -9.32 12.36
C SER A 137 11.29 -9.52 12.75
N HIS A 138 12.21 -8.82 12.08
CA HIS A 138 13.63 -8.86 12.44
C HIS A 138 13.90 -8.33 13.85
N TRP A 139 13.26 -7.22 14.23
CA TRP A 139 13.34 -6.67 15.57
C TRP A 139 12.74 -7.63 16.62
N TYR A 140 11.57 -8.20 16.32
CA TYR A 140 10.87 -9.10 17.24
C TYR A 140 11.67 -10.37 17.53
N PHE A 141 12.14 -11.07 16.49
CA PHE A 141 12.81 -12.38 16.66
C PHE A 141 14.29 -12.27 17.04
N ARG A 142 14.99 -11.19 16.69
CA ARG A 142 16.42 -11.03 17.02
C ARG A 142 16.69 -10.21 18.26
N GLY A 143 15.76 -9.40 18.74
CA GLY A 143 15.91 -8.60 19.94
C GLY A 143 17.18 -7.73 19.94
N PRO A 144 17.97 -7.72 21.03
CA PRO A 144 19.17 -6.90 21.18
C PRO A 144 20.29 -7.25 20.17
N ASN A 145 20.27 -8.44 19.57
CA ASN A 145 21.21 -8.87 18.53
C ASN A 145 20.76 -8.46 17.12
N ALA A 146 19.77 -7.57 16.99
CA ALA A 146 19.32 -7.06 15.71
C ALA A 146 20.44 -6.22 15.06
N HIS A 147 20.52 -6.26 13.71
CA HIS A 147 21.41 -5.37 12.97
C HIS A 147 21.12 -3.91 13.32
N SER A 148 22.16 -3.07 13.28
CA SER A 148 22.05 -1.61 13.55
C SER A 148 21.04 -0.88 12.66
N SER A 149 20.65 -1.47 11.51
CA SER A 149 19.67 -0.92 10.57
C SER A 149 18.69 -1.99 10.08
N PRO A 150 17.65 -2.36 10.87
CA PRO A 150 16.67 -3.39 10.49
C PRO A 150 15.93 -3.10 9.18
N VAL A 151 15.68 -1.82 8.90
CA VAL A 151 14.99 -1.38 7.67
C VAL A 151 15.84 -1.65 6.43
N LEU A 152 17.13 -1.26 6.44
CA LEU A 152 18.03 -1.53 5.30
C LEU A 152 18.23 -3.03 5.08
N TYR A 153 18.33 -3.80 6.15
CA TYR A 153 18.38 -5.26 6.06
C TYR A 153 17.10 -5.82 5.40
N SER A 154 15.94 -5.32 5.78
CA SER A 154 14.65 -5.74 5.19
C SER A 154 14.56 -5.37 3.71
N ILE A 155 14.96 -4.16 3.32
CA ILE A 155 15.02 -3.72 1.92
C ILE A 155 15.95 -4.61 1.11
N GLY A 156 17.15 -4.91 1.62
CA GLY A 156 18.10 -5.79 0.94
C GLY A 156 17.54 -7.20 0.73
N LYS A 157 16.83 -7.76 1.70
CA LYS A 157 16.14 -9.05 1.57
C LYS A 157 14.97 -9.00 0.59
N LEU A 158 14.18 -7.94 0.62
CA LEU A 158 13.09 -7.71 -0.32
C LEU A 158 13.60 -7.72 -1.75
N VAL A 159 14.59 -6.87 -2.05
CA VAL A 159 15.13 -6.72 -3.42
C VAL A 159 15.76 -8.02 -3.92
N LYS A 160 16.48 -8.74 -3.05
CA LYS A 160 17.22 -9.94 -3.46
C LYS A 160 16.35 -11.18 -3.63
N TYR A 161 15.32 -11.35 -2.79
CA TYR A 161 14.60 -12.63 -2.71
C TYR A 161 13.09 -12.57 -2.85
N HIS A 162 12.45 -11.41 -2.59
CA HIS A 162 11.01 -11.34 -2.37
C HIS A 162 10.23 -10.43 -3.32
N LEU A 163 10.90 -9.75 -4.29
CA LEU A 163 10.21 -8.91 -5.28
C LEU A 163 9.12 -9.67 -6.05
N GLY A 164 9.38 -10.92 -6.42
CA GLY A 164 8.38 -11.76 -7.09
C GLY A 164 7.16 -12.07 -6.24
N SER A 165 7.31 -12.19 -4.92
CA SER A 165 6.18 -12.38 -4.00
C SER A 165 5.32 -11.14 -3.89
N VAL A 166 5.94 -9.96 -3.84
CA VAL A 166 5.22 -8.67 -3.84
C VAL A 166 4.53 -8.44 -5.17
N ALA A 167 5.19 -8.75 -6.30
CA ALA A 167 4.58 -8.65 -7.62
C ALA A 167 3.33 -9.53 -7.77
N LYS A 168 3.33 -10.75 -7.23
CA LYS A 168 2.15 -11.62 -7.21
C LYS A 168 1.01 -11.05 -6.36
N GLY A 169 1.33 -10.57 -5.15
CA GLY A 169 0.32 -9.99 -4.26
C GLY A 169 -0.31 -8.72 -4.84
N SER A 170 0.50 -7.81 -5.38
CA SER A 170 0.01 -6.58 -6.02
C SER A 170 -0.80 -6.87 -7.29
N PHE A 171 -0.41 -7.89 -8.07
CA PHE A 171 -1.18 -8.33 -9.23
C PHE A 171 -2.57 -8.84 -8.82
N LEU A 172 -2.64 -9.62 -7.74
CA LEU A 172 -3.91 -10.13 -7.22
C LEU A 172 -4.85 -8.98 -6.80
N ILE A 173 -4.34 -7.94 -6.13
CA ILE A 173 -5.14 -6.74 -5.82
C ILE A 173 -5.63 -6.07 -7.10
N THR A 174 -4.75 -5.90 -8.08
CA THR A 174 -5.06 -5.27 -9.37
C THR A 174 -6.16 -6.00 -10.12
N LEU A 175 -6.18 -7.34 -10.06
CA LEU A 175 -7.19 -8.19 -10.69
C LEU A 175 -8.62 -7.87 -10.20
N PHE A 176 -8.80 -7.51 -8.94
CA PHE A 176 -10.11 -7.13 -8.39
C PHE A 176 -10.38 -5.62 -8.47
N LYS A 177 -9.33 -4.81 -8.44
CA LYS A 177 -9.43 -3.35 -8.49
C LYS A 177 -9.84 -2.84 -9.87
N ILE A 178 -9.30 -3.41 -10.95
CA ILE A 178 -9.62 -2.97 -12.32
C ILE A 178 -11.10 -3.17 -12.68
N PRO A 179 -11.72 -4.36 -12.49
CA PRO A 179 -13.15 -4.52 -12.73
C PRO A 179 -14.00 -3.56 -11.90
N ARG A 180 -13.63 -3.31 -10.64
CA ARG A 180 -14.31 -2.33 -9.81
C ARG A 180 -14.25 -0.92 -10.40
N LEU A 181 -13.09 -0.48 -10.88
CA LEU A 181 -12.93 0.83 -11.53
C LEU A 181 -13.77 0.94 -12.79
N ILE A 182 -13.80 -0.10 -13.63
CA ILE A 182 -14.63 -0.15 -14.84
C ILE A 182 -16.12 -0.06 -14.49
N LEU A 183 -16.58 -0.83 -13.52
CA LEU A 183 -17.98 -0.79 -13.07
C LEU A 183 -18.35 0.59 -12.49
N THR A 184 -17.45 1.20 -11.74
CA THR A 184 -17.64 2.55 -11.18
C THR A 184 -17.75 3.60 -12.29
N TYR A 185 -16.91 3.51 -13.33
CA TYR A 185 -16.98 4.38 -14.49
C TYR A 185 -18.30 4.21 -15.26
N LEU A 186 -18.72 2.95 -15.50
CA LEU A 186 -19.98 2.64 -16.16
C LEU A 186 -21.18 3.17 -15.37
N HIS A 187 -21.17 3.00 -14.05
CA HIS A 187 -22.21 3.52 -13.18
C HIS A 187 -22.28 5.05 -13.23
N ALA A 188 -21.15 5.75 -13.18
CA ALA A 188 -21.09 7.21 -13.29
C ALA A 188 -21.63 7.68 -14.66
N LYS A 189 -21.24 7.01 -15.76
CA LYS A 189 -21.71 7.33 -17.11
C LYS A 189 -23.21 7.09 -17.30
N MET A 190 -23.76 6.02 -16.69
CA MET A 190 -25.21 5.73 -16.73
C MET A 190 -26.00 6.69 -15.85
N SER A 191 -25.41 7.16 -14.76
CA SER A 191 -26.08 8.14 -13.87
C SER A 191 -26.16 9.53 -14.49
N SER A 192 -25.16 9.91 -15.30
CA SER A 192 -25.13 11.23 -15.98
C SER A 192 -26.06 11.30 -17.21
N ARG A 193 -26.38 10.17 -17.84
CA ARG A 193 -27.41 10.10 -18.90
C ARG A 193 -28.76 9.92 -18.22
N ALA A 194 -29.55 10.98 -18.18
CA ALA A 194 -30.92 11.03 -17.60
C ALA A 194 -31.94 10.17 -18.38
N GLU A 195 -31.49 9.17 -19.11
CA GLU A 195 -32.37 8.24 -19.83
C GLU A 195 -32.98 7.24 -18.83
N LYS A 196 -34.31 7.06 -18.91
CA LYS A 196 -35.14 6.14 -18.15
C LYS A 196 -34.76 4.65 -18.36
N GLY A 197 -33.51 4.31 -18.31
CA GLY A 197 -32.97 2.97 -18.46
C GLY A 197 -32.79 2.32 -17.10
N SER A 198 -33.76 1.48 -16.76
CA SER A 198 -33.65 0.39 -15.81
C SER A 198 -32.93 0.73 -14.47
N GLU A 199 -33.71 1.16 -13.48
CA GLU A 199 -33.21 1.25 -12.09
C GLU A 199 -32.59 -0.08 -11.62
N CYS A 200 -33.07 -1.20 -12.16
CA CYS A 200 -32.51 -2.53 -11.94
C CYS A 200 -31.05 -2.67 -12.41
N ALA A 201 -30.69 -2.11 -13.57
CA ALA A 201 -29.30 -2.12 -14.05
C ALA A 201 -28.37 -1.28 -13.17
N LYS A 202 -28.85 -0.13 -12.69
CA LYS A 202 -28.08 0.72 -11.72
C LYS A 202 -27.90 0.00 -10.39
N CYS A 203 -28.92 -0.72 -9.91
CA CYS A 203 -28.82 -1.51 -8.68
C CYS A 203 -27.84 -2.68 -8.86
N GLY A 204 -27.88 -3.40 -9.98
CA GLY A 204 -26.95 -4.48 -10.30
C GLY A 204 -25.49 -4.01 -10.35
N LEU A 205 -25.23 -2.84 -10.98
CA LEU A 205 -23.90 -2.23 -11.00
C LEU A 205 -23.40 -1.84 -9.61
N LYS A 206 -24.27 -1.26 -8.75
CA LYS A 206 -23.91 -0.94 -7.36
C LYS A 206 -23.57 -2.21 -6.56
N CYS A 207 -24.33 -3.27 -6.73
CA CYS A 207 -24.06 -4.55 -6.09
C CYS A 207 -22.72 -5.13 -6.55
N GLY A 208 -22.43 -5.12 -7.85
CA GLY A 208 -21.15 -5.54 -8.41
C GLY A 208 -19.97 -4.73 -7.86
N ILE A 209 -20.09 -3.40 -7.82
CA ILE A 209 -19.07 -2.50 -7.22
C ILE A 209 -18.83 -2.86 -5.76
N CYS A 210 -19.90 -3.12 -4.98
CA CYS A 210 -19.79 -3.51 -3.57
C CYS A 210 -19.06 -4.85 -3.41
N CYS A 211 -19.41 -5.86 -4.21
CA CYS A 211 -18.76 -7.18 -4.18
C CYS A 211 -17.25 -7.06 -4.48
N PHE A 212 -16.87 -6.37 -5.57
CA PHE A 212 -15.46 -6.19 -5.91
C PHE A 212 -14.71 -5.36 -4.87
N TYR A 213 -15.36 -4.39 -4.24
CA TYR A 213 -14.76 -3.62 -3.15
C TYR A 213 -14.47 -4.48 -1.93
N CYS A 214 -15.42 -5.35 -1.53
CA CYS A 214 -15.22 -6.29 -0.42
C CYS A 214 -14.10 -7.28 -0.72
N LEU A 215 -14.06 -7.83 -1.94
CA LEU A 215 -13.00 -8.74 -2.38
C LEU A 215 -11.63 -8.04 -2.42
N GLU A 216 -11.55 -6.84 -2.96
CA GLU A 216 -10.30 -6.06 -2.98
C GLU A 216 -9.79 -5.80 -1.56
N LYS A 217 -10.67 -5.37 -0.62
CA LYS A 217 -10.27 -5.17 0.78
C LYS A 217 -9.80 -6.45 1.45
N PHE A 218 -10.50 -7.56 1.24
CA PHE A 218 -10.11 -8.84 1.78
C PHE A 218 -8.74 -9.30 1.27
N ILE A 219 -8.51 -9.23 -0.04
CA ILE A 219 -7.23 -9.60 -0.64
C ILE A 219 -6.11 -8.69 -0.18
N ARG A 220 -6.34 -7.39 -0.06
CA ARG A 220 -5.37 -6.42 0.46
C ARG A 220 -4.96 -6.75 1.90
N TYR A 221 -5.91 -7.07 2.74
CA TYR A 221 -5.68 -7.49 4.12
C TYR A 221 -4.90 -8.82 4.19
N LEU A 222 -5.31 -9.79 3.37
CA LEU A 222 -4.62 -11.09 3.29
C LEU A 222 -3.17 -10.93 2.81
N ASN A 223 -2.93 -10.10 1.78
CA ASN A 223 -1.59 -9.83 1.27
C ASN A 223 -0.68 -9.20 2.31
N HIS A 224 -1.18 -8.20 3.07
CA HIS A 224 -0.42 -7.57 4.13
C HIS A 224 0.07 -8.60 5.17
N ASN A 225 -0.82 -9.47 5.62
CA ASN A 225 -0.49 -10.52 6.58
C ASN A 225 0.42 -11.61 5.95
N ALA A 226 0.20 -11.96 4.68
CA ALA A 226 1.07 -12.89 3.95
C ALA A 226 2.50 -12.37 3.84
N TYR A 227 2.69 -11.07 3.61
CA TYR A 227 4.04 -10.46 3.57
C TYR A 227 4.75 -10.61 4.92
N THR A 228 4.05 -10.47 6.03
CA THR A 228 4.61 -10.70 7.36
C THR A 228 5.05 -12.16 7.54
N ILE A 229 4.22 -13.15 7.14
CA ILE A 229 4.61 -14.57 7.18
C ILE A 229 5.80 -14.88 6.29
N ILE A 230 5.89 -14.27 5.07
CA ILE A 230 7.05 -14.43 4.18
C ILE A 230 8.33 -13.98 4.87
N THR A 231 8.29 -12.87 5.61
CA THR A 231 9.48 -12.35 6.31
C THR A 231 9.90 -13.21 7.49
N ILE A 232 8.95 -13.89 8.14
CA ILE A 232 9.19 -14.79 9.28
C ILE A 232 9.73 -16.14 8.77
N GLU A 233 8.97 -16.81 7.88
CA GLU A 233 9.22 -18.20 7.46
C GLU A 233 10.02 -18.33 6.17
N ARG A 234 10.25 -17.25 5.41
CA ARG A 234 10.92 -17.26 4.12
C ARG A 234 10.32 -18.23 3.09
N CYS A 235 9.00 -18.38 3.12
CA CYS A 235 8.26 -19.29 2.25
C CYS A 235 7.67 -18.54 1.03
N HIS A 236 7.13 -19.31 0.06
CA HIS A 236 6.47 -18.74 -1.13
C HIS A 236 5.16 -18.07 -0.79
N PHE A 237 4.78 -17.04 -1.57
CA PHE A 237 3.58 -16.22 -1.37
C PHE A 237 2.30 -17.04 -1.12
N CYS A 238 2.00 -18.06 -1.92
CA CYS A 238 0.77 -18.85 -1.76
C CYS A 238 0.73 -19.63 -0.43
N LYS A 239 1.88 -20.21 -0.02
CA LYS A 239 1.99 -20.88 1.28
C LYS A 239 1.84 -19.91 2.42
N ALA A 240 2.48 -18.74 2.32
CA ALA A 240 2.37 -17.67 3.30
C ALA A 240 0.94 -17.14 3.44
N ALA A 241 0.23 -16.93 2.31
CA ALA A 241 -1.16 -16.48 2.30
C ALA A 241 -2.10 -17.50 2.94
N ALA A 242 -1.94 -18.80 2.65
CA ALA A 242 -2.72 -19.86 3.28
C ALA A 242 -2.47 -19.91 4.80
N LYS A 243 -1.21 -19.77 5.23
CA LYS A 243 -0.85 -19.75 6.65
C LYS A 243 -1.37 -18.50 7.35
N ALA A 244 -1.20 -17.32 6.75
CA ALA A 244 -1.75 -16.07 7.26
C ALA A 244 -3.27 -16.16 7.45
N PHE A 245 -3.98 -16.69 6.46
CA PHE A 245 -5.42 -16.91 6.54
C PHE A 245 -5.80 -17.83 7.71
N SER A 246 -5.11 -18.97 7.86
CA SER A 246 -5.33 -19.91 8.98
C SER A 246 -5.09 -19.24 10.33
N THR A 247 -4.00 -18.48 10.48
CA THR A 247 -3.67 -17.77 11.73
C THR A 247 -4.70 -16.70 12.06
N ILE A 248 -5.18 -15.94 11.05
CA ILE A 248 -6.24 -14.94 11.20
C ILE A 248 -7.55 -15.60 11.66
N VAL A 249 -7.96 -16.70 11.03
CA VAL A 249 -9.21 -17.41 11.35
C VAL A 249 -9.13 -17.98 12.78
N ASN A 250 -8.01 -18.60 13.14
CA ASN A 250 -7.84 -19.17 14.50
C ASN A 250 -7.84 -18.09 15.60
N ASN A 251 -7.46 -16.85 15.26
CA ASN A 251 -7.44 -15.71 16.18
C ASN A 251 -8.47 -14.63 15.82
N ALA A 252 -9.57 -15.01 15.11
CA ALA A 252 -10.52 -14.07 14.52
C ALA A 252 -11.09 -13.03 15.50
N LEU A 253 -11.35 -13.42 16.74
CA LEU A 253 -11.88 -12.51 17.77
C LEU A 253 -10.84 -11.46 18.21
N GLN A 254 -9.57 -11.81 18.26
CA GLN A 254 -8.49 -10.86 18.59
C GLN A 254 -8.27 -9.91 17.42
N VAL A 255 -8.21 -10.44 16.22
CA VAL A 255 -8.11 -9.67 14.96
C VAL A 255 -9.27 -8.68 14.84
N ALA A 256 -10.51 -9.12 15.07
CA ALA A 256 -11.68 -8.24 15.04
C ALA A 256 -11.59 -7.11 16.08
N THR A 257 -11.03 -7.39 17.26
CA THR A 257 -10.83 -6.37 18.29
C THR A 257 -9.75 -5.37 17.89
N ILE A 258 -8.64 -5.84 17.30
CA ILE A 258 -7.56 -4.96 16.80
C ILE A 258 -8.11 -4.04 15.71
N ASN A 259 -8.80 -4.59 14.70
CA ASN A 259 -9.32 -3.81 13.59
C ASN A 259 -10.44 -2.83 14.02
N SER A 260 -11.36 -3.24 14.92
CA SER A 260 -12.48 -2.37 15.28
C SER A 260 -12.10 -1.32 16.32
N VAL A 261 -11.48 -1.74 17.42
CA VAL A 261 -11.13 -0.84 18.53
C VAL A 261 -9.83 -0.09 18.22
N GLY A 262 -8.87 -0.77 17.59
CA GLY A 262 -7.59 -0.19 17.19
C GLY A 262 -7.78 0.93 16.16
N ASP A 263 -8.51 0.68 15.07
CA ASP A 263 -8.79 1.68 14.04
C ASP A 263 -9.52 2.89 14.60
N PHE A 264 -10.47 2.68 15.52
CA PHE A 264 -11.19 3.76 16.18
C PHE A 264 -10.24 4.63 17.03
N ILE A 265 -9.36 4.01 17.82
CA ILE A 265 -8.37 4.74 18.66
C ILE A 265 -7.41 5.54 17.75
N LEU A 266 -6.92 4.93 16.67
CA LEU A 266 -6.03 5.60 15.73
C LEU A 266 -6.73 6.76 15.00
N PHE A 267 -8.00 6.58 14.61
CA PHE A 267 -8.80 7.66 14.04
C PHE A 267 -8.98 8.83 15.02
N LEU A 268 -9.30 8.54 16.27
CA LEU A 268 -9.40 9.56 17.32
C LEU A 268 -8.05 10.30 17.51
N GLY A 269 -6.94 9.58 17.45
CA GLY A 269 -5.59 10.15 17.48
C GLY A 269 -5.36 11.15 16.33
N LYS A 270 -5.77 10.80 15.09
CA LYS A 270 -5.70 11.70 13.93
C LYS A 270 -6.48 12.98 14.18
N CYS A 271 -7.70 12.86 14.70
CA CYS A 271 -8.57 14.00 15.03
C CYS A 271 -7.96 14.90 16.11
N ILE A 272 -7.42 14.32 17.19
CA ILE A 272 -6.81 15.08 18.29
C ILE A 272 -5.58 15.87 17.79
N VAL A 273 -4.67 15.24 17.04
CA VAL A 273 -3.49 15.92 16.48
C VAL A 273 -3.92 17.08 15.59
N THR A 274 -4.89 16.85 14.71
CA THR A 274 -5.41 17.89 13.81
C THR A 274 -6.06 19.05 14.58
N ALA A 275 -6.87 18.74 15.59
CA ALA A 275 -7.54 19.75 16.41
C ALA A 275 -6.53 20.62 17.18
N VAL A 276 -5.56 19.98 17.85
CA VAL A 276 -4.52 20.70 18.61
C VAL A 276 -3.70 21.60 17.69
N THR A 277 -3.23 21.07 16.56
CA THR A 277 -2.44 21.83 15.57
C THR A 277 -3.28 22.98 14.98
N GLY A 278 -4.55 22.73 14.67
CA GLY A 278 -5.47 23.76 14.16
C GLY A 278 -5.74 24.89 15.16
N ILE A 279 -5.93 24.55 16.47
CA ILE A 279 -6.10 25.54 17.52
C ILE A 279 -4.82 26.39 17.68
N ILE A 280 -3.65 25.77 17.72
CA ILE A 280 -2.38 26.49 17.81
C ILE A 280 -2.20 27.41 16.59
N GLY A 281 -2.45 26.90 15.38
CA GLY A 281 -2.39 27.67 14.15
C GLY A 281 -3.34 28.85 14.14
N LEU A 282 -4.59 28.65 14.58
CA LEU A 282 -5.59 29.71 14.71
C LEU A 282 -5.15 30.80 15.70
N LEU A 283 -4.61 30.43 16.87
CA LEU A 283 -4.16 31.37 17.87
C LEU A 283 -2.96 32.20 17.39
N LEU A 284 -2.02 31.58 16.65
CA LEU A 284 -0.88 32.27 16.07
C LEU A 284 -1.30 33.24 14.96
N LEU A 285 -2.15 32.80 14.03
CA LEU A 285 -2.62 33.62 12.90
C LEU A 285 -3.52 34.77 13.36
N ARG A 286 -4.34 34.58 14.39
CA ARG A 286 -5.21 35.65 14.96
C ARG A 286 -4.41 36.75 15.65
N ARG A 287 -3.16 36.48 16.03
CA ARG A 287 -2.25 37.43 16.65
C ARG A 287 -1.68 38.44 15.65
N ASP A 288 -1.67 38.07 14.37
CA ASP A 288 -1.18 38.90 13.29
C ASP A 288 -2.26 39.85 12.81
N LYS A 289 -2.04 41.16 13.02
CA LYS A 289 -3.04 42.21 12.72
C LYS A 289 -3.17 42.50 11.23
N GLU A 290 -2.22 42.09 10.39
CA GLU A 290 -2.25 42.30 8.94
C GLU A 290 -3.12 41.26 8.23
N LEU A 291 -3.41 40.12 8.88
CA LEU A 291 -4.17 39.04 8.27
C LEU A 291 -5.70 39.20 8.50
N HIS A 292 -6.39 39.77 7.52
CA HIS A 292 -7.85 39.95 7.57
C HIS A 292 -8.64 38.64 7.45
N PHE A 293 -8.05 37.60 6.84
CA PHE A 293 -8.73 36.33 6.57
C PHE A 293 -7.91 35.11 7.12
N PHE A 294 -8.00 34.87 8.42
CA PHE A 294 -7.28 33.81 9.09
C PHE A 294 -7.91 32.40 8.89
N ALA A 295 -9.16 32.32 8.39
CA ALA A 295 -9.87 31.06 8.24
C ALA A 295 -9.24 30.14 7.16
N ILE A 296 -8.84 30.70 6.01
CA ILE A 296 -8.25 29.93 4.90
C ILE A 296 -6.92 29.30 5.29
N PRO A 297 -5.90 30.03 5.80
CA PRO A 297 -4.64 29.41 6.20
C PRO A 297 -4.82 28.43 7.38
N THR A 298 -5.76 28.67 8.31
CA THR A 298 -6.08 27.70 9.36
C THR A 298 -6.63 26.39 8.78
N LEU A 299 -7.52 26.47 7.79
CA LEU A 299 -8.03 25.29 7.11
C LEU A 299 -6.91 24.49 6.42
N VAL A 300 -5.98 25.18 5.76
CA VAL A 300 -4.83 24.57 5.11
C VAL A 300 -3.95 23.86 6.14
N ILE A 301 -3.68 24.49 7.29
CA ILE A 301 -2.93 23.88 8.40
C ILE A 301 -3.62 22.61 8.89
N CYS A 302 -4.95 22.63 9.08
CA CYS A 302 -5.71 21.46 9.50
C CYS A 302 -5.63 20.31 8.49
N ILE A 303 -5.76 20.61 7.19
CA ILE A 303 -5.67 19.60 6.12
C ILE A 303 -4.28 18.96 6.13
N PHE A 304 -3.21 19.74 6.10
CA PHE A 304 -1.85 19.19 6.13
C PHE A 304 -1.55 18.41 7.41
N SER A 305 -1.99 18.92 8.57
CA SER A 305 -1.84 18.22 9.85
C SER A 305 -2.55 16.87 9.85
N PHE A 306 -3.76 16.79 9.30
CA PHE A 306 -4.50 15.53 9.16
C PHE A 306 -3.76 14.53 8.26
N PHE A 307 -3.23 14.98 7.12
CA PHE A 307 -2.48 14.11 6.23
C PHE A 307 -1.19 13.59 6.88
N ILE A 308 -0.44 14.43 7.59
CA ILE A 308 0.78 14.02 8.31
C ILE A 308 0.43 13.01 9.41
N ALA A 309 -0.59 13.31 10.22
CA ALA A 309 -1.09 12.41 11.25
C ALA A 309 -1.56 11.07 10.65
N HIS A 310 -2.24 11.11 9.50
CA HIS A 310 -2.67 9.91 8.80
C HIS A 310 -1.50 9.04 8.35
N CYS A 311 -0.46 9.62 7.78
CA CYS A 311 0.74 8.86 7.36
C CYS A 311 1.43 8.18 8.54
N ILE A 312 1.61 8.89 9.67
CA ILE A 312 2.28 8.36 10.86
C ILE A 312 1.44 7.27 11.53
N LEU A 313 0.14 7.52 11.72
CA LEU A 313 -0.74 6.57 12.39
C LEU A 313 -1.09 5.36 11.52
N SER A 314 -1.08 5.51 10.19
CA SER A 314 -1.19 4.36 9.27
C SER A 314 0.06 3.47 9.32
N LEU A 315 1.26 4.08 9.44
CA LEU A 315 2.47 3.30 9.71
C LEU A 315 2.36 2.54 11.04
N TYR A 316 1.85 3.20 12.09
CA TYR A 316 1.64 2.58 13.39
C TYR A 316 0.70 1.37 13.29
N GLU A 317 -0.42 1.49 12.56
CA GLU A 317 -1.37 0.43 12.26
C GLU A 317 -0.68 -0.79 11.61
N MET A 318 0.13 -0.56 10.56
CA MET A 318 0.89 -1.63 9.89
C MET A 318 1.86 -2.34 10.83
N VAL A 319 2.48 -1.62 11.77
CA VAL A 319 3.40 -2.22 12.75
C VAL A 319 2.62 -3.04 13.79
N VAL A 320 1.43 -2.57 14.24
CA VAL A 320 0.53 -3.33 15.13
C VAL A 320 0.16 -4.66 14.51
N ASP A 321 -0.31 -4.67 13.26
CA ASP A 321 -0.73 -5.88 12.55
C ASP A 321 0.45 -6.85 12.37
N SER A 322 1.60 -6.34 11.96
CA SER A 322 2.81 -7.16 11.79
C SER A 322 3.29 -7.75 13.10
N LEU A 323 3.28 -6.96 14.19
CA LEU A 323 3.69 -7.41 15.52
C LEU A 323 2.74 -8.46 16.07
N PHE A 324 1.42 -8.25 15.92
CA PHE A 324 0.42 -9.25 16.31
C PHE A 324 0.67 -10.59 15.65
N LEU A 325 0.95 -10.58 14.33
CA LEU A 325 1.22 -11.81 13.60
C LEU A 325 2.54 -12.46 14.02
N CYS A 326 3.58 -11.66 14.33
CA CYS A 326 4.83 -12.17 14.90
C CYS A 326 4.59 -12.90 16.23
N VAL A 327 3.76 -12.34 17.11
CA VAL A 327 3.39 -12.97 18.40
C VAL A 327 2.62 -14.26 18.18
N CYS A 328 1.65 -14.28 17.24
CA CYS A 328 0.90 -15.50 16.93
C CYS A 328 1.80 -16.61 16.37
N GLU A 329 2.73 -16.26 15.46
CA GLU A 329 3.65 -17.24 14.88
C GLU A 329 4.72 -17.72 15.86
N ASP A 330 5.22 -16.84 16.72
CA ASP A 330 6.15 -17.21 17.79
C ASP A 330 5.49 -18.23 18.73
N ARG A 331 4.24 -18.01 19.09
CA ARG A 331 3.45 -18.97 19.88
C ARG A 331 3.28 -20.32 19.15
N ASN A 332 3.03 -20.28 17.85
CA ASN A 332 2.83 -21.48 17.05
C ASN A 332 4.14 -22.29 16.86
N MET A 333 5.28 -21.61 16.72
CA MET A 333 6.57 -22.24 16.45
C MET A 333 7.31 -22.68 17.72
N ASN A 334 7.31 -21.82 18.73
CA ASN A 334 8.15 -22.00 19.94
C ASN A 334 7.32 -22.40 21.18
N GLY A 335 6.00 -22.50 21.08
CA GLY A 335 5.12 -22.92 22.16
C GLY A 335 5.39 -22.15 23.46
N VAL A 336 5.77 -22.89 24.50
CA VAL A 336 6.00 -22.33 25.84
C VAL A 336 7.32 -21.58 25.97
N GLU A 337 8.30 -21.80 25.08
CA GLU A 337 9.64 -21.18 25.13
C GLU A 337 9.76 -19.87 24.33
N GLY A 338 8.72 -19.46 23.61
CA GLY A 338 8.73 -18.27 22.77
C GLY A 338 8.91 -16.95 23.51
N ARG A 339 9.50 -15.95 22.83
CA ARG A 339 9.68 -14.58 23.36
C ARG A 339 8.37 -13.94 23.80
N TRP A 340 7.23 -14.36 23.22
CA TRP A 340 5.89 -13.91 23.59
C TRP A 340 5.59 -14.07 25.09
N LYS A 341 6.19 -15.05 25.76
CA LYS A 341 6.05 -15.30 27.20
C LYS A 341 6.62 -14.18 28.07
N ASN A 342 7.74 -13.62 27.67
CA ASN A 342 8.43 -12.55 28.42
C ASN A 342 7.84 -11.16 28.13
N SER A 343 6.91 -11.07 27.17
CA SER A 343 6.15 -9.86 26.91
C SER A 343 4.92 -9.81 27.81
N ARG A 344 4.49 -8.59 28.21
CA ARG A 344 3.22 -8.39 28.93
C ARG A 344 2.00 -8.96 28.17
N LEU A 345 2.17 -9.30 26.90
CA LEU A 345 1.16 -9.95 26.06
C LEU A 345 0.85 -11.38 26.52
N ALA A 346 1.80 -12.10 27.10
CA ALA A 346 1.60 -13.44 27.65
C ALA A 346 0.70 -13.43 28.89
N GLU A 347 0.92 -12.50 29.79
CA GLU A 347 0.12 -12.37 31.02
C GLU A 347 -1.36 -12.12 30.72
N LEU A 348 -1.66 -11.42 29.63
CA LEU A 348 -3.00 -11.02 29.24
C LEU A 348 -3.72 -12.05 28.35
N GLY A 349 -2.98 -12.96 27.72
CA GLY A 349 -3.50 -14.08 26.92
C GLY A 349 -4.05 -15.27 27.71
N GLY A 350 -4.09 -15.17 29.07
CA GLY A 350 -4.70 -16.18 29.94
C GLY A 350 -3.82 -17.41 30.25
N HIS A 351 -2.57 -17.41 29.84
CA HIS A 351 -1.59 -18.38 30.32
C HIS A 351 -0.84 -17.80 31.51
N LYS A 352 -1.12 -18.30 32.71
CA LYS A 352 -0.20 -18.13 33.82
C LYS A 352 1.15 -18.72 33.40
N PRO A 353 2.26 -18.02 33.61
CA PRO A 353 3.57 -18.61 33.41
C PRO A 353 3.67 -19.84 34.31
N GLU A 354 3.70 -21.01 33.69
CA GLU A 354 4.10 -22.23 34.38
C GLU A 354 5.56 -22.03 34.79
N LYS A 355 5.81 -21.98 36.11
CA LYS A 355 7.17 -21.86 36.63
C LYS A 355 7.96 -23.04 36.06
N ARG A 356 9.10 -22.75 35.44
CA ARG A 356 10.01 -23.77 34.98
C ARG A 356 10.36 -24.68 36.15
N GLU A 357 10.04 -25.96 36.02
CA GLU A 357 10.58 -27.02 36.89
C GLU A 357 12.09 -27.17 36.67
N ASP A 358 12.65 -26.66 35.58
CA ASP A 358 14.08 -26.75 35.23
C ASP A 358 15.01 -25.90 36.16
N GLU A 359 14.47 -24.93 36.92
CA GLU A 359 15.27 -24.23 37.96
C GLU A 359 15.42 -25.09 39.23
N GLN A 360 14.55 -26.10 39.43
CA GLN A 360 14.69 -27.03 40.55
C GLN A 360 15.69 -28.15 40.22
N ASP A 361 15.70 -28.65 38.97
CA ASP A 361 16.68 -29.67 38.54
C ASP A 361 18.13 -29.13 38.48
N GLY A 362 18.29 -27.83 38.15
CA GLY A 362 19.61 -27.17 38.19
C GLY A 362 20.16 -27.01 39.59
N ALA A 363 19.30 -26.66 40.57
CA ALA A 363 19.69 -26.52 41.94
C ALA A 363 19.96 -27.89 42.65
N GLU A 364 19.21 -28.94 42.24
CA GLU A 364 19.47 -30.30 42.73
C GLU A 364 20.77 -30.90 42.15
N LEU A 365 21.14 -30.55 40.93
CA LEU A 365 22.37 -30.96 40.28
C LEU A 365 23.61 -30.23 40.87
N GLU A 366 23.51 -28.97 41.22
CA GLU A 366 24.56 -28.22 41.94
C GLU A 366 24.77 -28.77 43.36
N ASP A 367 23.68 -29.05 44.12
CA ASP A 367 23.76 -29.67 45.46
C ASP A 367 24.33 -31.09 45.42
N LEU A 368 24.19 -31.84 44.34
CA LEU A 368 24.77 -33.14 44.17
C LEU A 368 26.27 -33.09 43.75
N GLN A 369 26.72 -32.04 43.09
CA GLN A 369 28.12 -31.79 42.75
C GLN A 369 28.94 -31.26 43.93
N GLU A 370 28.33 -30.60 44.89
CA GLU A 370 29.02 -30.15 46.12
C GLU A 370 29.15 -31.26 47.17
N LYS A 371 28.49 -32.42 46.98
CA LYS A 371 28.46 -33.54 47.93
C LYS A 371 29.34 -34.73 47.51
N TYR A 372 30.03 -34.65 46.39
CA TYR A 372 31.00 -35.64 45.91
C TYR A 372 32.29 -34.94 45.44
#